data_396a2f26655f13a86acb47a2b6b641ff
#
_entry.id   396a2f26655f13a86acb47a2b6b641ff
#
_cell.length_a   1.000
_cell.length_b   1.000
_cell.length_c   1.000
_cell.angle_alpha   90.00
_cell.angle_beta   90.00
_cell.angle_gamma   90.00
#
_symmetry.space_group_name_H-M   'P 1'
#
loop_
_entity.id
_entity.type
_entity.pdbx_description
1 polymer ?
#
loop_
_entity_poly.entity_id
_entity_poly.type
_entity_poly.pdbx_seq_one_letter_code
_entity_poly.pdbx_strand_id
1 'polypeptide(L)' 'RVIFMDHGQIVEVNRPADFFGNPQNERTRLFLAQILR' A
#
# COMPACT_ATOMS: atom_id res chain seq x y z
N ARG A 1 -7.06 7.48 6.97
CA ARG A 1 -5.82 6.79 6.57
C ARG A 1 -6.10 5.42 6.03
N VAL A 2 -5.24 4.99 5.13
CA VAL A 2 -5.28 3.64 4.58
C VAL A 2 -4.24 2.79 5.31
N ILE A 3 -4.66 1.62 5.75
CA ILE A 3 -3.76 0.69 6.43
C ILE A 3 -3.68 -0.56 5.56
N PHE A 4 -2.47 -0.89 5.09
CA PHE A 4 -2.23 -2.08 4.31
C PHE A 4 -1.59 -3.14 5.21
N MET A 5 -2.24 -4.28 5.31
CA MET A 5 -1.77 -5.39 6.14
C MET A 5 -1.48 -6.60 5.28
N ASP A 6 -0.46 -7.35 5.66
CA ASP A 6 -0.08 -8.56 4.96
C ASP A 6 0.55 -9.52 5.97
N HIS A 7 0.15 -10.78 5.92
CA HIS A 7 0.68 -11.83 6.81
C HIS A 7 0.55 -11.45 8.29
N GLY A 8 -0.56 -10.81 8.65
CA GLY A 8 -0.82 -10.43 10.03
C GLY A 8 -0.01 -9.25 10.52
N GLN A 9 0.66 -8.55 9.62
CA GLN A 9 1.49 -7.40 9.97
C GLN A 9 1.06 -6.17 9.18
N ILE A 10 1.24 -5.01 9.81
CA ILE A 10 0.98 -3.74 9.12
C ILE A 10 2.20 -3.43 8.25
N VAL A 11 1.97 -3.35 6.94
CA VAL A 11 3.03 -3.07 5.98
C VAL A 11 3.18 -1.58 5.76
N GLU A 12 2.06 -0.87 5.61
CA GLU A 12 2.12 0.57 5.36
C GLU A 12 0.86 1.24 5.89
N VAL A 13 1.03 2.44 6.45
CA VAL A 13 -0.08 3.30 6.86
C VAL A 13 0.16 4.65 6.22
N ASN A 14 -0.81 5.14 5.47
CA ASN A 14 -0.63 6.42 4.78
C ASN A 14 -1.98 7.03 4.42
N ARG A 15 -1.96 8.30 4.02
CA ARG A 15 -3.15 8.96 3.48
C ARG A 15 -3.50 8.32 2.14
N PRO A 16 -4.79 8.33 1.75
CA PRO A 16 -5.19 7.72 0.47
C PRO A 16 -4.39 8.25 -0.72
N ALA A 17 -4.17 9.55 -0.80
CA ALA A 17 -3.43 10.13 -1.92
C ALA A 17 -2.01 9.60 -1.97
N ASP A 18 -1.35 9.50 -0.82
CA ASP A 18 0.02 9.01 -0.76
C ASP A 18 0.08 7.49 -0.94
N PHE A 19 -0.89 6.79 -0.38
CA PHE A 19 -0.92 5.33 -0.49
C PHE A 19 -1.05 4.88 -1.95
N PHE A 20 -1.96 5.50 -2.69
CA PHE A 20 -2.19 5.12 -4.08
C PHE A 20 -1.26 5.81 -5.06
N GLY A 21 -0.85 7.05 -4.76
CA GLY A 21 -0.02 7.83 -5.67
C GLY A 21 1.47 7.64 -5.49
N ASN A 22 1.90 7.41 -4.24
CA ASN A 22 3.32 7.29 -3.94
C ASN A 22 3.55 6.34 -2.77
N PRO A 23 3.26 5.05 -2.95
CA PRO A 23 3.45 4.07 -1.88
C PRO A 23 4.92 4.02 -1.47
N GLN A 24 5.16 3.94 -0.17
CA GLN A 24 6.51 3.96 0.38
C GLN A 24 7.12 2.58 0.49
N ASN A 25 6.29 1.55 0.58
CA ASN A 25 6.76 0.18 0.74
C ASN A 25 6.67 -0.55 -0.60
N GLU A 26 7.71 -1.28 -0.94
CA GLU A 26 7.75 -2.03 -2.19
C GLU A 26 6.63 -3.05 -2.25
N ARG A 27 6.29 -3.64 -1.12
CA ARG A 27 5.19 -4.61 -1.04
C ARG A 27 3.87 -3.96 -1.43
N THR A 28 3.65 -2.72 -0.99
CA THR A 28 2.48 -1.97 -1.37
C THR A 28 2.44 -1.72 -2.86
N ARG A 29 3.58 -1.41 -3.45
CA ARG A 29 3.66 -1.18 -4.89
C ARG A 29 3.28 -2.41 -5.68
N LEU A 30 3.76 -3.57 -5.25
CA LEU A 30 3.42 -4.83 -5.91
C LEU A 30 1.92 -5.12 -5.82
N PHE A 31 1.35 -4.91 -4.65
CA PHE A 31 -0.07 -5.11 -4.43
C PHE A 31 -0.90 -4.21 -5.35
N LEU A 32 -0.56 -2.92 -5.38
CA LEU A 32 -1.31 -1.96 -6.20
C LEU A 32 -1.12 -2.23 -7.69
N ALA A 33 0.06 -2.67 -8.09
CA ALA A 33 0.31 -3.00 -9.49
C ALA A 33 -0.58 -4.14 -9.98
N GLN A 34 -0.89 -5.09 -9.12
CA GLN A 34 -1.77 -6.20 -9.46
C GLN A 34 -3.23 -5.77 -9.56
N ILE A 35 -3.63 -4.78 -8.78
CA ILE A 35 -5.02 -4.33 -8.73
C ILE A 35 -5.29 -3.22 -9.74
N LEU A 36 -4.37 -2.30 -9.88
CA LEU A 36 -4.58 -1.06 -10.64
C LEU A 36 -3.90 -1.06 -12.01
N ARG A 37 -3.61 -2.20 -12.54
CA ARG A 37 -3.04 -2.22 -13.88
C ARG A 37 -4.06 -1.97 -14.98
#